data_02d688223e4d4eda5b5b5d1b60902a9c
#
_entry.id   02d688223e4d4eda5b5b5d1b60902a9c
#
_cell.length_a   1.000
_cell.length_b   1.000
_cell.length_c   1.000
_cell.angle_alpha   90.00
_cell.angle_beta   90.00
_cell.angle_gamma   90.00
#
_symmetry.space_group_name_H-M   'P 1'
#
loop_
_entity.id
_entity.type
_entity.pdbx_description
1 polymer ?
#
loop_
_entity_poly.entity_id
_entity_poly.type
_entity_poly.pdbx_seq_one_letter_code
_entity_poly.pdbx_strand_id
1 'polypeptide(L)'
;TKIACISNGAFLLARAGLADHRSLTVRECDAHRPARDFPLVHVVPDAGWLKDGNLYSSDGVSAGVCLALALVEEDLGADVAQYIAQTLPTHTHVKRPRQRPRDPKANSFGL
;
A
#
# COMPACT_ATOMS: atom_id res chain seq x y z
N THR A 1 0.23 12.14 10.55
CA THR A 1 -0.97 11.86 9.74
C THR A 1 -0.69 10.73 8.77
N LYS A 2 -1.59 9.76 8.71
CA LYS A 2 -1.47 8.66 7.78
C LYS A 2 -2.17 9.01 6.47
N ILE A 3 -1.56 8.63 5.38
CA ILE A 3 -2.11 8.84 4.05
C ILE A 3 -2.25 7.48 3.39
N ALA A 4 -3.42 7.17 2.87
CA ALA A 4 -3.65 5.88 2.24
C ALA A 4 -4.27 6.06 0.87
N CYS A 5 -3.87 5.23 -0.07
CA CYS A 5 -4.46 5.23 -1.40
C CYS A 5 -4.74 3.82 -1.86
N ILE A 6 -5.71 3.69 -2.72
CA ILE A 6 -6.14 2.41 -3.23
C ILE A 6 -6.08 2.47 -4.75
N SER A 7 -5.38 1.51 -5.32
CA SER A 7 -5.29 1.34 -6.77
C SER A 7 -4.86 2.65 -7.43
N ASN A 8 -5.67 3.18 -8.34
CA ASN A 8 -5.30 4.37 -9.10
C ASN A 8 -5.25 5.65 -8.28
N GLY A 9 -5.65 5.60 -7.02
CA GLY A 9 -5.44 6.74 -6.12
C GLY A 9 -3.97 7.11 -5.99
N ALA A 10 -3.08 6.14 -6.27
CA ALA A 10 -1.65 6.41 -6.26
C ALA A 10 -1.26 7.53 -7.23
N PHE A 11 -1.95 7.64 -8.36
CA PHE A 11 -1.67 8.69 -9.31
C PHE A 11 -1.94 10.07 -8.74
N LEU A 12 -2.98 10.17 -7.94
CA LEU A 12 -3.31 11.45 -7.31
C LEU A 12 -2.23 11.87 -6.33
N LEU A 13 -1.73 10.92 -5.55
CA LEU A 13 -0.66 11.23 -4.60
C LEU A 13 0.63 11.60 -5.31
N ALA A 14 0.93 10.88 -6.38
CA ALA A 14 2.14 11.15 -7.14
C ALA A 14 2.07 12.54 -7.76
N ARG A 15 0.90 12.89 -8.29
CA ARG A 15 0.73 14.18 -8.93
C ARG A 15 0.78 15.32 -7.93
N ALA A 16 0.37 15.07 -6.71
CA ALA A 16 0.43 16.08 -5.65
C ALA A 16 1.82 16.21 -5.05
N GLY A 17 2.76 15.37 -5.44
CA GLY A 17 4.12 15.41 -4.90
C GLY A 17 4.24 14.74 -3.53
N LEU A 18 3.20 14.07 -3.08
CA LEU A 18 3.20 13.47 -1.75
C LEU A 18 3.91 12.12 -1.72
N ALA A 19 4.21 11.55 -2.88
CA ALA A 19 4.87 10.25 -2.96
C ALA A 19 6.32 10.33 -3.42
N ASP A 20 6.86 11.52 -3.57
CA ASP A 20 8.23 11.68 -4.03
C ASP A 20 9.18 11.02 -3.03
N HIS A 21 10.08 10.21 -3.55
CA HIS A 21 11.06 9.47 -2.75
C HIS A 21 10.40 8.45 -1.82
N ARG A 22 9.15 8.08 -2.11
CA ARG A 22 8.42 7.11 -1.32
C ARG A 22 8.04 5.93 -2.21
N SER A 23 7.68 4.83 -1.58
CA SER A 23 7.27 3.62 -2.30
C SER A 23 5.75 3.51 -2.32
N LEU A 24 5.23 3.12 -3.48
CA LEU A 24 3.81 2.87 -3.68
C LEU A 24 3.64 1.56 -4.41
N THR A 25 2.52 0.90 -4.20
CA THR A 25 2.18 -0.29 -4.97
C THR A 25 0.95 -0.01 -5.83
N VAL A 26 0.99 -0.55 -7.05
CA VAL A 26 -0.13 -0.54 -7.99
C VAL A 26 -0.10 -1.88 -8.70
N ARG A 27 -1.15 -2.18 -9.47
CA ARG A 27 -1.13 -3.41 -10.26
C ARG A 27 -0.06 -3.30 -11.33
N GLU A 28 0.48 -4.45 -11.70
CA GLU A 28 1.55 -4.49 -12.69
C GLU A 28 1.14 -3.80 -13.99
N CYS A 29 -0.10 -4.00 -14.43
CA CYS A 29 -0.57 -3.42 -15.67
C CYS A 29 -0.64 -1.90 -15.63
N ASP A 30 -0.64 -1.32 -14.45
CA ASP A 30 -0.68 0.13 -14.28
C ASP A 30 0.66 0.72 -13.86
N ALA A 31 1.67 -0.11 -13.70
CA ALA A 31 2.90 0.33 -13.03
C ALA A 31 3.79 1.21 -13.87
N HIS A 32 3.83 0.98 -15.19
CA HIS A 32 4.82 1.69 -15.98
C HIS A 32 4.48 3.16 -16.15
N ARG A 33 3.21 3.50 -16.07
CA ARG A 33 2.80 4.88 -16.25
C ARG A 33 3.28 5.78 -15.10
N PRO A 34 3.03 5.43 -13.83
CA PRO A 34 3.59 6.25 -12.76
C PRO A 34 5.11 6.20 -12.72
N ALA A 35 5.71 5.08 -13.09
CA ALA A 35 7.16 5.01 -13.13
C ALA A 35 7.73 5.96 -14.16
N ARG A 36 7.05 6.10 -15.30
CA ARG A 36 7.50 6.97 -16.36
C ARG A 36 7.24 8.45 -16.06
N ASP A 37 6.02 8.74 -15.58
CA ASP A 37 5.58 10.12 -15.41
C ASP A 37 6.03 10.74 -14.09
N PHE A 38 6.33 9.91 -13.10
CA PHE A 38 6.73 10.37 -11.78
C PHE A 38 7.99 9.63 -11.33
N PRO A 39 9.12 9.99 -11.92
CA PRO A 39 10.36 9.24 -11.70
C PRO A 39 10.89 9.27 -10.27
N LEU A 40 10.41 10.18 -9.46
CA LEU A 40 10.84 10.23 -8.05
C LEU A 40 10.07 9.25 -7.17
N VAL A 41 9.02 8.63 -7.70
CA VAL A 41 8.22 7.66 -6.95
C VAL A 41 8.77 6.28 -7.21
N HIS A 42 8.95 5.50 -6.14
CA HIS A 42 9.40 4.12 -6.27
C HIS A 42 8.17 3.21 -6.38
N VAL A 43 7.89 2.74 -7.58
CA VAL A 43 6.70 1.92 -7.85
C VAL A 43 7.06 0.45 -7.65
N VAL A 44 6.29 -0.22 -6.78
CA VAL A 44 6.47 -1.66 -6.49
C VAL A 44 5.20 -2.37 -6.96
N PRO A 45 5.23 -3.02 -8.12
CA PRO A 45 3.99 -3.61 -8.64
C PRO A 45 3.54 -4.83 -7.85
N ASP A 46 2.24 -5.00 -7.76
CA ASP A 46 1.60 -6.21 -7.23
C ASP A 46 2.04 -6.60 -5.83
N ALA A 47 2.29 -5.63 -4.99
CA ALA A 47 2.69 -5.91 -3.61
C ALA A 47 1.50 -6.27 -2.70
N GLY A 48 0.29 -6.16 -3.20
CA GLY A 48 -0.89 -6.29 -2.37
C GLY A 48 -1.14 -4.97 -1.69
N TRP A 49 -0.58 -4.78 -0.50
CA TRP A 49 -0.55 -3.46 0.09
C TRP A 49 0.83 -3.22 0.69
N LEU A 50 1.15 -1.96 0.85
CA LEU A 50 2.50 -1.54 1.19
C LEU A 50 2.45 -0.36 2.14
N LYS A 51 3.34 -0.37 3.11
CA LYS A 51 3.50 0.74 4.04
C LYS A 51 4.89 1.32 3.89
N ASP A 52 4.95 2.64 3.71
CA ASP A 52 6.22 3.35 3.66
C ASP A 52 6.09 4.58 4.55
N GLY A 53 6.55 4.47 5.79
CA GLY A 53 6.38 5.52 6.78
C GLY A 53 4.90 5.73 7.06
N ASN A 54 4.40 6.92 6.79
CA ASN A 54 2.99 7.24 6.96
C ASN A 54 2.19 7.09 5.67
N LEU A 55 2.79 6.57 4.62
CA LEU A 55 2.15 6.42 3.33
C LEU A 55 1.80 4.97 3.11
N TYR A 56 0.53 4.70 2.84
CA TYR A 56 0.01 3.35 2.65
C TYR A 56 -0.61 3.26 1.27
N SER A 57 -0.40 2.16 0.58
CA SER A 57 -0.97 1.98 -0.74
C SER A 57 -1.38 0.53 -0.94
N SER A 58 -2.39 0.32 -1.78
CA SER A 58 -2.79 -1.02 -2.16
C SER A 58 -2.96 -1.08 -3.67
N ASP A 59 -2.74 -2.27 -4.22
CA ASP A 59 -2.80 -2.44 -5.66
C ASP A 59 -4.21 -2.72 -6.16
N GLY A 60 -5.18 -2.86 -5.27
CA GLY A 60 -6.57 -3.09 -5.67
C GLY A 60 -7.50 -3.01 -4.51
N VAL A 61 -8.78 -3.21 -4.78
CA VAL A 61 -9.83 -3.04 -3.77
C VAL A 61 -9.74 -4.13 -2.70
N SER A 62 -9.51 -5.38 -3.09
CA SER A 62 -9.39 -6.46 -2.12
C SER A 62 -8.26 -6.21 -1.14
N ALA A 63 -7.11 -5.85 -1.67
CA ALA A 63 -5.98 -5.53 -0.82
C ALA A 63 -6.24 -4.26 -0.02
N GLY A 64 -7.07 -3.38 -0.55
CA GLY A 64 -7.47 -2.18 0.16
C GLY A 64 -8.24 -2.47 1.43
N VAL A 65 -9.06 -3.53 1.43
CA VAL A 65 -9.75 -3.95 2.65
C VAL A 65 -8.73 -4.39 3.69
N CYS A 66 -7.73 -5.16 3.27
CA CYS A 66 -6.68 -5.58 4.18
C CYS A 66 -5.88 -4.40 4.70
N LEU A 67 -5.63 -3.41 3.86
CA LEU A 67 -4.95 -2.20 4.26
C LEU A 67 -5.76 -1.45 5.31
N ALA A 68 -7.06 -1.31 5.09
CA ALA A 68 -7.92 -0.63 6.05
C ALA A 68 -7.92 -1.34 7.40
N LEU A 69 -7.96 -2.67 7.39
CA LEU A 69 -7.91 -3.44 8.62
C LEU A 69 -6.56 -3.26 9.32
N ALA A 70 -5.49 -3.15 8.55
CA ALA A 70 -4.18 -2.92 9.13
C ALA A 70 -4.11 -1.55 9.81
N LEU A 71 -4.76 -0.55 9.24
CA LEU A 71 -4.82 0.76 9.86
C LEU A 71 -5.60 0.71 11.16
N VAL A 72 -6.70 -0.04 11.18
CA VAL A 72 -7.46 -0.24 12.41
C VAL A 72 -6.59 -0.93 13.45
N GLU A 73 -5.84 -1.92 13.04
CA GLU A 73 -4.99 -2.65 13.97
C GLU A 73 -3.93 -1.74 14.59
N GLU A 74 -3.34 -0.87 13.78
CA GLU A 74 -2.33 0.05 14.30
C GLU A 74 -2.90 1.02 15.30
N ASP A 75 -4.13 1.47 15.06
CA ASP A 75 -4.72 2.51 15.89
C ASP A 75 -5.50 1.96 17.07
N LEU A 76 -6.14 0.81 16.92
CA LEU A 76 -7.07 0.28 17.92
C LEU A 76 -6.72 -1.11 18.42
N GLY A 77 -5.69 -1.73 17.85
CA GLY A 77 -5.24 -3.03 18.31
C GLY A 77 -5.76 -4.19 17.48
N ALA A 78 -5.09 -5.32 17.61
CA ALA A 78 -5.40 -6.51 16.82
C ALA A 78 -6.78 -7.07 17.12
N ASP A 79 -7.22 -6.97 18.37
CA ASP A 79 -8.52 -7.53 18.74
C ASP A 79 -9.66 -6.83 18.01
N VAL A 80 -9.59 -5.51 17.89
CA VAL A 80 -10.62 -4.75 17.20
C VAL A 80 -10.59 -5.09 15.70
N ALA A 81 -9.40 -5.15 15.13
CA ALA A 81 -9.27 -5.48 13.72
C ALA A 81 -9.81 -6.86 13.40
N GLN A 82 -9.53 -7.85 14.26
CA GLN A 82 -10.01 -9.20 14.06
C GLN A 82 -11.54 -9.25 14.17
N TYR A 83 -12.09 -8.54 15.14
CA TYR A 83 -13.54 -8.50 15.29
C TYR A 83 -14.20 -7.94 14.05
N ILE A 84 -13.66 -6.85 13.52
CA ILE A 84 -14.22 -6.24 12.31
C ILE A 84 -14.08 -7.18 11.12
N ALA A 85 -12.93 -7.83 10.99
CA ALA A 85 -12.72 -8.76 9.89
C ALA A 85 -13.75 -9.87 9.88
N GLN A 86 -14.13 -10.36 11.07
CA GLN A 86 -15.10 -11.42 11.17
C GLN A 86 -16.51 -11.00 10.80
N THR A 87 -16.80 -9.70 10.85
CA THR A 87 -18.12 -9.19 10.50
C THR A 87 -18.28 -8.86 9.04
N LEU A 88 -17.20 -8.90 8.27
CA LEU A 88 -17.27 -8.59 6.86
C LEU A 88 -17.82 -9.78 6.07
N PRO A 89 -18.56 -9.51 4.99
CA PRO A 89 -19.23 -10.58 4.25
C PRO A 89 -18.30 -11.43 3.39
N THR A 90 -17.06 -11.04 3.23
CA THR A 90 -16.11 -11.79 2.41
C THR A 90 -15.16 -12.52 3.33
N HIS A 91 -14.39 -13.43 2.75
CA HIS A 91 -13.36 -14.13 3.50
C HIS A 91 -12.18 -13.22 3.70
N THR A 92 -12.38 -12.23 4.52
CA THR A 92 -11.36 -11.26 4.80
C THR A 92 -10.69 -11.59 6.09
N HIS A 93 -9.38 -11.48 6.11
CA HIS A 93 -8.63 -11.60 7.34
C HIS A 93 -7.48 -10.62 7.26
N VAL A 94 -6.97 -10.26 8.41
CA VAL A 94 -5.88 -9.31 8.48
C VAL A 94 -4.62 -9.97 7.95
N LYS A 95 -4.08 -9.41 6.87
CA LYS A 95 -2.87 -9.92 6.29
C LYS A 95 -1.74 -8.95 6.54
N ARG A 96 -0.55 -9.49 6.72
CA ARG A 96 0.61 -8.65 6.82
C ARG A 96 0.93 -8.06 5.47
N PRO A 97 1.54 -6.88 5.43
CA PRO A 97 1.93 -6.31 4.16
C PRO A 97 2.99 -7.16 3.53
N ARG A 98 2.99 -7.21 2.21
CA ARG A 98 4.08 -7.83 1.53
C ARG A 98 5.31 -7.01 1.85
N GLN A 99 6.38 -7.68 2.28
CA GLN A 99 7.53 -6.96 2.72
C GLN A 99 8.10 -6.20 1.58
N ARG A 100 8.21 -4.89 1.77
CA ARG A 100 8.92 -4.10 0.86
C ARG A 100 10.37 -4.50 1.00
N PRO A 101 11.10 -4.65 -0.05
CA PRO A 101 12.49 -5.01 0.06
C PRO A 101 13.20 -4.03 0.92
N ARG A 102 13.65 -4.50 2.05
CA ARG A 102 14.27 -3.65 2.90
C ARG A 102 15.61 -3.60 2.62
N ASP A 103 15.99 -4.05 1.88
CA ASP A 103 17.11 -4.06 1.62
C ASP A 103 17.46 -3.08 1.10
N PRO A 104 17.77 -2.66 1.65
CA PRO A 104 18.03 -1.61 1.32
C PRO A 104 18.86 -1.79 0.23
N LYS A 105 18.98 -2.54 -0.07
CA LYS A 105 19.40 -2.64 -1.06
C LYS A 105 18.67 -3.05 -1.81
N ALA A 106 18.14 -3.31 -1.69
CA ALA A 106 17.24 -3.59 -2.35
C ALA A 106 16.42 -2.91 -2.49
N ASN A 107 16.77 -2.62 -1.95
CA ASN A 107 15.98 -2.15 -2.12
C ASN A 107 15.90 -1.50 -2.62
N SER A 108 16.34 -1.46 -2.76
CA SER A 108 16.21 -0.98 -3.23
C SER A 108 16.10 -1.02 -4.08
N PHE A 109 16.21 -1.46 -4.41
CA PHE A 109 15.91 -1.56 -5.12
C PHE A 109 15.45 -1.89 -5.64
N GLY A 110 15.46 -2.23 -5.50
CA GLY A 110 15.07 -2.60 -5.88
C GLY A 110 14.57 -3.15 -5.91
N LEU A 111 14.63 -3.54 -5.86
CA LEU A 111 14.21 -3.87 -5.90
C LEU A 111 14.04 -3.82 -6.00
#